data_432d4210986496f9df34363d8f417b0e
#
_entry.id   432d4210986496f9df34363d8f417b0e
#
_cell.length_a   1.000
_cell.length_b   1.000
_cell.length_c   1.000
_cell.angle_alpha   90.00
_cell.angle_beta   90.00
_cell.angle_gamma   90.00
#
_symmetry.space_group_name_H-M   'P 1'
#
loop_
_entity.id
_entity.type
_entity.pdbx_description
1 polymer ?
#
loop_
_entity_poly.entity_id
_entity_poly.type
_entity_poly.pdbx_seq_one_letter_code
_entity_poly.pdbx_strand_id
1 'polypeptide(L)'
;MLPKSEKKKSEDVKTEQSSSSSSEKETNEKRIEKDADIILRAVFTDHSSGFTTLMGTSVDKWKKGISQAYVDENISKYTPEEDYTIDLKTESFTPSKTLELFDQARFKVLATIGDDFEITGVEDDEETATVTFKSRAIATRDLANVINLAKASLFENGIEDVKELEDSTNPDLEKRLALLNNFLFYYAFDRMNEDFGYIEPREFTMELTKTKEGRYILTDESFLELRKSIFVNEYSSNDAATRKGNKTTDSGSKSDSSSSSSSDKSKI
;
A
#
# COMPACT_ATOMS: atom_id res chain seq x y z
N MET A 1 1.11 33.62 85.80
CA MET A 1 0.42 34.09 84.60
C MET A 1 1.11 33.54 83.41
N LEU A 2 0.51 32.59 82.71
CA LEU A 2 0.98 31.95 81.50
C LEU A 2 0.17 32.49 80.34
N PRO A 3 0.75 32.82 79.18
CA PRO A 3 -0.01 32.99 77.93
C PRO A 3 -0.03 31.72 77.09
N LYS A 4 -1.18 31.50 76.51
CA LYS A 4 -1.61 30.40 75.65
C LYS A 4 -0.77 30.30 74.38
N SER A 5 -0.47 29.01 73.96
CA SER A 5 0.02 28.66 72.66
C SER A 5 -1.13 28.61 71.69
N GLU A 6 -0.99 29.32 70.58
CA GLU A 6 -1.83 29.16 69.41
C GLU A 6 -1.23 28.14 68.43
N LYS A 7 -2.04 27.12 68.10
CA LYS A 7 -1.79 26.15 67.06
C LYS A 7 -1.99 26.80 65.66
N LYS A 8 -0.96 26.87 64.90
CA LYS A 8 -1.04 27.16 63.48
C LYS A 8 -1.30 25.87 62.67
N LYS A 9 -2.43 25.83 62.02
CA LYS A 9 -2.92 24.80 61.15
C LYS A 9 -2.10 24.84 59.86
N SER A 10 -1.44 23.74 59.50
CA SER A 10 -0.87 23.55 58.17
C SER A 10 -1.97 23.07 57.25
N GLU A 11 -2.32 23.91 56.27
CA GLU A 11 -3.20 23.53 55.18
C GLU A 11 -2.38 22.93 54.04
N ASP A 12 -2.91 21.85 53.49
CA ASP A 12 -2.42 21.03 52.42
C ASP A 12 -2.14 21.81 51.13
N VAL A 13 -0.91 21.65 50.63
CA VAL A 13 -0.58 21.89 49.24
C VAL A 13 -0.42 20.51 48.58
N LYS A 14 -1.52 19.96 48.13
CA LYS A 14 -1.55 18.83 47.21
C LYS A 14 -2.77 18.98 46.35
N THR A 15 -2.63 19.56 45.15
CA THR A 15 -3.46 19.30 43.99
C THR A 15 -3.13 20.31 42.87
N GLU A 16 -1.97 20.18 42.21
CA GLU A 16 -1.75 20.88 40.91
C GLU A 16 -0.89 20.06 39.93
N GLN A 17 -0.41 18.87 40.30
CA GLN A 17 0.50 18.10 39.44
C GLN A 17 -0.20 17.07 38.55
N SER A 18 -1.50 16.84 38.69
CA SER A 18 -2.23 15.85 37.89
C SER A 18 -2.95 16.44 36.66
N SER A 19 -3.18 17.78 36.62
CA SER A 19 -3.89 18.40 35.50
C SER A 19 -2.98 18.83 34.35
N SER A 20 -1.69 19.08 34.58
CA SER A 20 -0.74 19.44 33.55
C SER A 20 -0.33 18.21 32.72
N SER A 21 -0.11 17.07 33.35
CA SER A 21 0.30 15.85 32.65
C SER A 21 -0.80 15.28 31.73
N SER A 22 -2.07 15.40 32.09
CA SER A 22 -3.18 14.95 31.23
C SER A 22 -3.40 15.84 30.02
N SER A 23 -3.24 17.17 30.15
CA SER A 23 -3.38 18.10 29.04
C SER A 23 -2.20 18.03 28.05
N GLU A 24 -1.00 17.80 28.54
CA GLU A 24 0.19 17.60 27.69
C GLU A 24 0.09 16.27 26.91
N LYS A 25 -0.36 15.20 27.54
CA LYS A 25 -0.59 13.91 26.91
C LYS A 25 -1.64 13.99 25.80
N GLU A 26 -2.79 14.60 26.06
CA GLU A 26 -3.84 14.83 25.04
C GLU A 26 -3.34 15.68 23.88
N THR A 27 -2.47 16.65 24.13
CA THR A 27 -1.87 17.49 23.10
C THR A 27 -0.88 16.71 22.23
N ASN A 28 -0.11 15.80 22.82
CA ASN A 28 0.82 14.94 22.09
C ASN A 28 0.07 13.90 21.22
N GLU A 29 -0.93 13.22 21.78
CA GLU A 29 -1.75 12.27 21.02
C GLU A 29 -2.36 12.91 19.77
N LYS A 30 -2.95 14.09 19.88
CA LYS A 30 -3.48 14.85 18.74
C LYS A 30 -2.42 15.24 17.71
N ARG A 31 -1.18 15.49 18.15
CA ARG A 31 -0.06 15.78 17.26
C ARG A 31 0.36 14.53 16.50
N ILE A 32 0.45 13.39 17.17
CA ILE A 32 0.77 12.10 16.58
C ILE A 32 -0.29 11.72 15.54
N GLU A 33 -1.58 11.81 15.88
CA GLU A 33 -2.70 11.56 14.97
C GLU A 33 -2.60 12.41 13.70
N LYS A 34 -2.32 13.70 13.86
CA LYS A 34 -2.17 14.62 12.71
C LYS A 34 -0.98 14.27 11.83
N ASP A 35 0.18 13.96 12.42
CA ASP A 35 1.38 13.58 11.68
C ASP A 35 1.17 12.23 10.98
N ALA A 36 0.51 11.29 11.64
CA ALA A 36 0.11 10.00 11.08
C ALA A 36 -0.87 10.13 9.91
N ASP A 37 -1.89 10.97 10.01
CA ASP A 37 -2.84 11.23 8.92
C ASP A 37 -2.13 11.77 7.67
N ILE A 38 -1.20 12.72 7.85
CA ILE A 38 -0.37 13.25 6.77
C ILE A 38 0.41 12.12 6.07
N ILE A 39 1.01 11.22 6.85
CA ILE A 39 1.83 10.12 6.33
C ILE A 39 0.95 9.07 5.62
N LEU A 40 -0.14 8.64 6.25
CA LEU A 40 -1.04 7.62 5.67
C LEU A 40 -1.67 8.11 4.37
N ARG A 41 -2.04 9.40 4.27
CA ARG A 41 -2.48 10.00 2.99
C ARG A 41 -1.40 9.97 1.93
N ALA A 42 -0.15 10.26 2.27
CA ALA A 42 0.96 10.17 1.32
C ALA A 42 1.20 8.73 0.83
N VAL A 43 0.98 7.73 1.70
CA VAL A 43 1.12 6.31 1.35
C VAL A 43 -0.04 5.81 0.51
N PHE A 44 -1.28 6.18 0.86
CA PHE A 44 -2.50 5.55 0.32
C PHE A 44 -3.23 6.37 -0.74
N THR A 45 -2.88 7.66 -0.94
CA THR A 45 -3.57 8.50 -1.92
C THR A 45 -2.65 9.21 -2.89
N ASP A 46 -1.34 9.14 -2.72
CA ASP A 46 -0.32 9.95 -3.40
C ASP A 46 -0.43 11.47 -3.13
N HIS A 47 -1.36 11.88 -2.30
CA HIS A 47 -1.59 13.27 -1.92
C HIS A 47 -1.39 13.46 -0.44
N SER A 48 -0.56 14.44 -0.07
CA SER A 48 -0.44 14.83 1.32
C SER A 48 -0.07 16.29 1.46
N SER A 49 -1.07 17.08 1.82
CA SER A 49 -0.83 18.42 2.32
C SER A 49 -0.04 18.36 3.62
N GLY A 50 1.13 18.97 3.67
CA GLY A 50 2.00 19.00 4.84
C GLY A 50 3.09 17.95 4.88
N PHE A 51 3.09 16.93 3.99
CA PHE A 51 4.11 15.88 3.96
C PHE A 51 5.53 16.46 3.82
N THR A 52 5.74 17.40 2.90
CA THR A 52 7.05 18.02 2.70
C THR A 52 7.52 18.76 3.95
N THR A 53 6.61 19.42 4.67
CA THR A 53 6.94 20.12 5.91
C THR A 53 7.26 19.13 7.03
N LEU A 54 6.58 17.99 7.07
CA LEU A 54 6.79 16.95 8.08
C LEU A 54 8.05 16.15 7.82
N MET A 55 8.23 15.64 6.60
CA MET A 55 9.27 14.69 6.21
C MET A 55 10.54 15.35 5.64
N GLY A 56 10.51 16.67 5.40
CA GLY A 56 11.63 17.41 4.78
C GLY A 56 11.88 17.07 3.30
N THR A 57 10.99 16.29 2.68
CA THR A 57 11.09 15.87 1.27
C THR A 57 9.71 15.73 0.65
N SER A 58 9.59 15.85 -0.68
CA SER A 58 8.32 15.59 -1.37
C SER A 58 7.97 14.10 -1.37
N VAL A 59 6.67 13.79 -1.50
CA VAL A 59 6.17 12.39 -1.61
C VAL A 59 6.90 11.64 -2.74
N ASP A 60 6.99 12.24 -3.93
CA ASP A 60 7.64 11.61 -5.08
C ASP A 60 9.12 11.32 -4.84
N LYS A 61 9.83 12.28 -4.24
CA LYS A 61 11.25 12.11 -3.93
C LYS A 61 11.48 11.05 -2.86
N TRP A 62 10.60 11.00 -1.86
CA TRP A 62 10.64 9.96 -0.83
C TRP A 62 10.38 8.58 -1.43
N LYS A 63 9.31 8.40 -2.21
CA LYS A 63 9.00 7.13 -2.89
C LYS A 63 10.13 6.68 -3.81
N LYS A 64 10.72 7.62 -4.56
CA LYS A 64 11.88 7.34 -5.41
C LYS A 64 13.11 6.89 -4.59
N GLY A 65 13.33 7.48 -3.42
CA GLY A 65 14.40 7.05 -2.50
C GLY A 65 14.19 5.61 -2.03
N ILE A 66 12.98 5.24 -1.63
CA ILE A 66 12.63 3.87 -1.25
C ILE A 66 12.85 2.88 -2.41
N SER A 67 12.39 3.23 -3.61
CA SER A 67 12.58 2.38 -4.80
C SER A 67 14.05 2.21 -5.16
N GLN A 68 14.87 3.26 -5.02
CA GLN A 68 16.30 3.17 -5.24
C GLN A 68 16.98 2.26 -4.21
N ALA A 69 16.64 2.40 -2.93
CA ALA A 69 17.15 1.53 -1.88
C ALA A 69 16.79 0.05 -2.14
N TYR A 70 15.57 -0.21 -2.63
CA TYR A 70 15.15 -1.55 -3.03
C TYR A 70 16.00 -2.10 -4.19
N VAL A 71 16.32 -1.28 -5.19
CA VAL A 71 17.23 -1.66 -6.29
C VAL A 71 18.61 -1.99 -5.73
N ASP A 72 19.19 -1.09 -4.95
CA ASP A 72 20.55 -1.24 -4.40
C ASP A 72 20.70 -2.53 -3.58
N GLU A 73 19.69 -2.89 -2.81
CA GLU A 73 19.65 -4.12 -2.00
C GLU A 73 19.59 -5.39 -2.86
N ASN A 74 18.88 -5.35 -4.00
CA ASN A 74 18.55 -6.55 -4.76
C ASN A 74 19.37 -6.73 -6.03
N ILE A 75 20.00 -5.69 -6.56
CA ILE A 75 20.65 -5.72 -7.87
C ILE A 75 21.83 -6.71 -7.96
N SER A 76 22.53 -6.93 -6.84
CA SER A 76 23.66 -7.86 -6.79
C SER A 76 23.30 -9.32 -7.17
N LYS A 77 22.02 -9.67 -7.15
CA LYS A 77 21.51 -10.98 -7.59
C LYS A 77 21.56 -11.16 -9.10
N TYR A 78 21.67 -10.08 -9.86
CA TYR A 78 21.50 -10.02 -11.33
C TYR A 78 22.72 -9.42 -12.02
N THR A 79 23.92 -9.87 -11.67
CA THR A 79 25.15 -9.41 -12.28
C THR A 79 25.83 -10.53 -13.08
N PRO A 80 26.26 -10.26 -14.32
CA PRO A 80 26.13 -9.01 -15.06
C PRO A 80 24.68 -8.73 -15.49
N GLU A 81 24.25 -7.46 -15.49
CA GLU A 81 22.86 -7.08 -15.78
C GLU A 81 22.40 -7.46 -17.21
N GLU A 82 23.30 -7.46 -18.18
CA GLU A 82 23.01 -7.84 -19.56
C GLU A 82 22.56 -9.29 -19.74
N ASP A 83 22.93 -10.17 -18.78
CA ASP A 83 22.54 -11.60 -18.84
C ASP A 83 21.08 -11.84 -18.43
N TYR A 84 20.46 -10.85 -17.80
CA TYR A 84 19.11 -10.95 -17.24
C TYR A 84 18.11 -9.96 -17.84
N THR A 85 18.44 -9.31 -18.95
CA THR A 85 17.56 -8.34 -19.60
C THR A 85 16.26 -8.97 -20.07
N ILE A 86 15.14 -8.28 -19.86
CA ILE A 86 13.83 -8.64 -20.41
C ILE A 86 13.58 -7.78 -21.65
N ASP A 87 13.49 -8.41 -22.81
CA ASP A 87 13.33 -7.73 -24.09
C ASP A 87 11.90 -7.84 -24.60
N LEU A 88 11.26 -6.70 -24.79
CA LEU A 88 10.06 -6.57 -25.62
C LEU A 88 10.49 -6.13 -27.03
N LYS A 89 9.59 -6.23 -28.00
CA LYS A 89 9.90 -5.86 -29.39
C LYS A 89 10.51 -4.46 -29.58
N THR A 90 10.15 -3.53 -28.72
CA THR A 90 10.51 -2.10 -28.82
C THR A 90 11.25 -1.55 -27.62
N GLU A 91 11.31 -2.29 -26.52
CA GLU A 91 11.87 -1.84 -25.25
C GLU A 91 12.70 -2.97 -24.63
N SER A 92 13.77 -2.62 -23.93
CA SER A 92 14.61 -3.54 -23.18
C SER A 92 14.66 -3.09 -21.71
N PHE A 93 14.51 -4.02 -20.80
CA PHE A 93 14.45 -3.77 -19.36
C PHE A 93 15.60 -4.49 -18.67
N THR A 94 16.56 -3.72 -18.20
CA THR A 94 17.62 -4.25 -17.34
C THR A 94 17.06 -4.66 -15.97
N PRO A 95 17.76 -5.49 -15.20
CA PRO A 95 17.38 -5.82 -13.84
C PRO A 95 17.14 -4.60 -12.96
N SER A 96 18.05 -3.62 -12.97
CA SER A 96 17.88 -2.37 -12.21
C SER A 96 16.57 -1.66 -12.58
N LYS A 97 16.28 -1.55 -13.86
CA LYS A 97 15.05 -0.91 -14.32
C LYS A 97 13.81 -1.70 -13.95
N THR A 98 13.86 -3.03 -14.05
CA THR A 98 12.76 -3.92 -13.67
C THR A 98 12.45 -3.82 -12.18
N LEU A 99 13.47 -3.83 -11.32
CA LEU A 99 13.32 -3.69 -9.87
C LEU A 99 12.74 -2.32 -9.49
N GLU A 100 13.21 -1.24 -10.12
CA GLU A 100 12.68 0.11 -9.93
C GLU A 100 11.18 0.17 -10.27
N LEU A 101 10.81 -0.30 -11.45
CA LEU A 101 9.43 -0.30 -11.93
C LEU A 101 8.49 -1.17 -11.09
N PHE A 102 8.98 -2.32 -10.65
CA PHE A 102 8.25 -3.19 -9.73
C PHE A 102 7.95 -2.47 -8.41
N ASP A 103 8.94 -1.80 -7.82
CA ASP A 103 8.73 -1.08 -6.56
C ASP A 103 7.79 0.12 -6.72
N GLN A 104 7.90 0.86 -7.84
CA GLN A 104 6.97 1.92 -8.18
C GLN A 104 5.54 1.41 -8.37
N ALA A 105 5.36 0.24 -8.99
CA ALA A 105 4.06 -0.38 -9.13
C ALA A 105 3.45 -0.76 -7.76
N ARG A 106 4.24 -1.19 -6.80
CA ARG A 106 3.76 -1.43 -5.41
C ARG A 106 3.22 -0.16 -4.76
N PHE A 107 3.84 1.00 -4.98
CA PHE A 107 3.28 2.27 -4.50
C PHE A 107 1.95 2.61 -5.17
N LYS A 108 1.81 2.39 -6.47
CA LYS A 108 0.52 2.57 -7.17
C LYS A 108 -0.56 1.66 -6.59
N VAL A 109 -0.20 0.42 -6.28
CA VAL A 109 -1.10 -0.54 -5.64
C VAL A 109 -1.53 -0.06 -4.26
N LEU A 110 -0.61 0.45 -3.43
CA LEU A 110 -0.95 1.04 -2.13
C LEU A 110 -1.88 2.25 -2.27
N ALA A 111 -1.63 3.10 -3.26
CA ALA A 111 -2.44 4.30 -3.49
C ALA A 111 -3.91 4.00 -3.87
N THR A 112 -4.22 2.77 -4.27
CA THR A 112 -5.61 2.37 -4.55
C THR A 112 -6.45 2.13 -3.29
N ILE A 113 -5.84 2.06 -2.10
CA ILE A 113 -6.56 2.03 -0.83
C ILE A 113 -7.32 3.35 -0.65
N GLY A 114 -6.73 4.47 -1.08
CA GLY A 114 -7.37 5.78 -1.03
C GLY A 114 -7.54 6.28 0.41
N ASP A 115 -8.54 7.13 0.61
CA ASP A 115 -8.88 7.70 1.93
C ASP A 115 -9.68 6.72 2.84
N ASP A 116 -9.77 5.44 2.47
CA ASP A 116 -10.52 4.42 3.22
C ASP A 116 -9.67 3.84 4.38
N PHE A 117 -9.24 4.72 5.26
CA PHE A 117 -8.56 4.37 6.50
C PHE A 117 -9.04 5.23 7.66
N GLU A 118 -8.93 4.72 8.88
CA GLU A 118 -9.32 5.39 10.11
C GLU A 118 -8.27 5.13 11.20
N ILE A 119 -7.73 6.19 11.81
CA ILE A 119 -6.84 6.06 12.96
C ILE A 119 -7.70 5.72 14.18
N THR A 120 -7.41 4.60 14.84
CA THR A 120 -8.20 4.04 15.94
C THR A 120 -7.48 4.11 17.29
N GLY A 121 -6.16 4.36 17.29
CA GLY A 121 -5.39 4.47 18.52
C GLY A 121 -4.01 5.07 18.31
N VAL A 122 -3.49 5.63 19.40
CA VAL A 122 -2.14 6.20 19.47
C VAL A 122 -1.54 5.84 20.82
N GLU A 123 -0.31 5.34 20.79
CA GLU A 123 0.52 5.13 21.98
C GLU A 123 1.81 5.94 21.83
N ASP A 124 2.06 6.86 22.77
CA ASP A 124 3.26 7.71 22.79
C ASP A 124 4.29 7.12 23.76
N ASP A 125 5.46 6.76 23.26
CA ASP A 125 6.56 6.13 24.00
C ASP A 125 7.83 7.00 23.96
N GLU A 126 7.72 8.26 24.37
CA GLU A 126 8.76 9.29 24.48
C GLU A 126 9.52 9.59 23.17
N GLU A 127 10.21 8.61 22.58
CA GLU A 127 11.01 8.75 21.35
C GLU A 127 10.30 8.20 20.12
N THR A 128 9.34 7.32 20.30
CA THR A 128 8.53 6.72 19.23
C THR A 128 7.05 6.86 19.52
N ALA A 129 6.23 6.60 18.55
CA ALA A 129 4.79 6.45 18.72
C ALA A 129 4.28 5.29 17.87
N THR A 130 3.41 4.48 18.44
CA THR A 130 2.67 3.45 17.70
C THR A 130 1.29 3.96 17.37
N VAL A 131 0.98 4.02 16.09
CA VAL A 131 -0.33 4.42 15.57
C VAL A 131 -1.05 3.18 15.10
N THR A 132 -2.22 2.92 15.68
CA THR A 132 -3.14 1.87 15.22
C THR A 132 -4.16 2.50 14.28
N PHE A 133 -4.37 1.90 13.12
CA PHE A 133 -5.36 2.35 12.16
C PHE A 133 -6.04 1.16 11.48
N LYS A 134 -7.26 1.39 11.03
CA LYS A 134 -8.07 0.41 10.30
C LYS A 134 -8.06 0.76 8.81
N SER A 135 -7.78 -0.23 7.96
CA SER A 135 -7.76 -0.08 6.51
C SER A 135 -8.00 -1.42 5.83
N ARG A 136 -8.31 -1.39 4.54
CA ARG A 136 -8.30 -2.59 3.70
C ARG A 136 -6.87 -3.09 3.51
N ALA A 137 -6.72 -4.42 3.40
CA ALA A 137 -5.47 -5.05 3.02
C ALA A 137 -5.49 -5.46 1.54
N ILE A 138 -4.32 -5.66 0.96
CA ILE A 138 -4.16 -6.10 -0.43
C ILE A 138 -3.99 -7.62 -0.46
N ALA A 139 -4.88 -8.30 -1.18
CA ALA A 139 -4.91 -9.76 -1.29
C ALA A 139 -3.86 -10.25 -2.30
N THR A 140 -2.72 -10.74 -1.81
CA THR A 140 -1.62 -11.16 -2.71
C THR A 140 -1.87 -12.49 -3.40
N ARG A 141 -2.78 -13.35 -2.92
CA ARG A 141 -3.12 -14.60 -3.62
C ARG A 141 -3.84 -14.37 -4.94
N ASP A 142 -4.57 -13.27 -5.08
CA ASP A 142 -5.23 -12.90 -6.32
C ASP A 142 -4.24 -12.41 -7.39
N LEU A 143 -3.05 -11.97 -6.98
CA LEU A 143 -2.00 -11.53 -7.89
C LEU A 143 -1.56 -12.61 -8.87
N ALA A 144 -1.63 -13.90 -8.49
CA ALA A 144 -1.28 -15.00 -9.38
C ALA A 144 -2.14 -15.01 -10.66
N ASN A 145 -3.44 -14.71 -10.54
CA ASN A 145 -4.33 -14.62 -11.70
C ASN A 145 -3.98 -13.42 -12.58
N VAL A 146 -3.70 -12.28 -11.95
CA VAL A 146 -3.33 -11.04 -12.65
C VAL A 146 -1.98 -11.19 -13.37
N ILE A 147 -1.00 -11.82 -12.73
CA ILE A 147 0.30 -12.15 -13.32
C ILE A 147 0.13 -13.10 -14.50
N ASN A 148 -0.74 -14.10 -14.40
CA ASN A 148 -1.02 -15.02 -15.51
C ASN A 148 -1.68 -14.31 -16.71
N LEU A 149 -2.56 -13.33 -16.48
CA LEU A 149 -3.12 -12.49 -17.54
C LEU A 149 -2.06 -11.62 -18.19
N ALA A 150 -1.18 -11.00 -17.41
CA ALA A 150 -0.04 -10.24 -17.92
C ALA A 150 0.89 -11.12 -18.77
N LYS A 151 1.17 -12.32 -18.30
CA LYS A 151 1.97 -13.32 -19.02
C LYS A 151 1.33 -13.68 -20.36
N ALA A 152 0.04 -14.01 -20.39
CA ALA A 152 -0.68 -14.31 -21.63
C ALA A 152 -0.65 -13.14 -22.62
N SER A 153 -0.87 -11.91 -22.16
CA SER A 153 -0.79 -10.70 -22.99
C SER A 153 0.60 -10.49 -23.58
N LEU A 154 1.66 -10.77 -22.84
CA LEU A 154 3.02 -10.66 -23.32
C LEU A 154 3.37 -11.74 -24.36
N PHE A 155 2.84 -12.97 -24.21
CA PHE A 155 2.98 -14.03 -25.22
C PHE A 155 2.37 -13.64 -26.56
N GLU A 156 1.17 -13.07 -26.55
CA GLU A 156 0.52 -12.57 -27.75
C GLU A 156 1.34 -11.44 -28.43
N ASN A 157 2.10 -10.69 -27.64
CA ASN A 157 2.96 -9.61 -28.11
C ASN A 157 4.40 -10.05 -28.46
N GLY A 158 4.73 -11.35 -28.32
CA GLY A 158 5.96 -11.95 -28.86
C GLY A 158 7.12 -12.07 -27.88
N ILE A 159 6.85 -12.22 -26.57
CA ILE A 159 7.85 -12.75 -25.64
C ILE A 159 7.76 -14.28 -25.67
N GLU A 160 8.57 -14.90 -26.51
CA GLU A 160 8.66 -16.37 -26.58
C GLU A 160 9.45 -16.97 -25.42
N ASP A 161 10.34 -16.21 -24.80
CA ASP A 161 11.32 -16.64 -23.80
C ASP A 161 10.70 -17.13 -22.46
N VAL A 162 9.47 -16.73 -22.15
CA VAL A 162 8.83 -17.14 -20.87
C VAL A 162 8.62 -18.64 -20.79
N LYS A 163 8.36 -19.30 -21.92
CA LYS A 163 8.13 -20.74 -21.96
C LYS A 163 9.44 -21.55 -21.84
N GLU A 164 10.53 -21.05 -22.44
CA GLU A 164 11.85 -21.64 -22.29
C GLU A 164 12.37 -21.53 -20.84
N LEU A 165 12.03 -20.43 -20.16
CA LEU A 165 12.40 -20.25 -18.76
C LEU A 165 11.72 -21.24 -17.81
N GLU A 166 10.49 -21.68 -18.12
CA GLU A 166 9.77 -22.64 -17.28
C GLU A 166 10.29 -24.07 -17.40
N ASP A 167 10.86 -24.42 -18.55
CA ASP A 167 11.31 -25.81 -18.86
C ASP A 167 12.82 -26.01 -18.63
N SER A 168 13.56 -25.00 -18.19
CA SER A 168 15.02 -25.03 -18.08
C SER A 168 15.53 -25.60 -16.76
N THR A 169 16.57 -26.44 -16.81
CA THR A 169 17.34 -26.92 -15.66
C THR A 169 18.52 -25.99 -15.29
N ASN A 170 18.53 -24.76 -15.82
CA ASN A 170 19.58 -23.78 -15.60
C ASN A 170 19.58 -23.31 -14.12
N PRO A 171 20.74 -23.29 -13.42
CA PRO A 171 20.84 -22.83 -12.04
C PRO A 171 20.47 -21.34 -11.84
N ASP A 172 20.52 -20.54 -12.90
CA ASP A 172 20.08 -19.14 -12.87
C ASP A 172 18.58 -18.96 -13.11
N LEU A 173 17.84 -20.05 -13.32
CA LEU A 173 16.40 -20.01 -13.62
C LEU A 173 15.60 -19.31 -12.53
N GLU A 174 15.88 -19.59 -11.24
CA GLU A 174 15.17 -18.95 -10.12
C GLU A 174 15.32 -17.43 -10.16
N LYS A 175 16.52 -16.92 -10.46
CA LYS A 175 16.77 -15.48 -10.56
C LYS A 175 16.02 -14.88 -11.75
N ARG A 176 16.06 -15.54 -12.91
CA ARG A 176 15.34 -15.11 -14.11
C ARG A 176 13.83 -15.09 -13.88
N LEU A 177 13.28 -16.13 -13.26
CA LEU A 177 11.85 -16.19 -12.91
C LEU A 177 11.46 -15.14 -11.88
N ALA A 178 12.31 -14.89 -10.87
CA ALA A 178 12.07 -13.83 -9.90
C ALA A 178 12.04 -12.44 -10.56
N LEU A 179 12.98 -12.15 -11.47
CA LEU A 179 13.01 -10.90 -12.21
C LEU A 179 11.80 -10.77 -13.13
N LEU A 180 11.43 -11.85 -13.84
CA LEU A 180 10.26 -11.90 -14.69
C LEU A 180 8.98 -11.66 -13.90
N ASN A 181 8.81 -12.27 -12.72
CA ASN A 181 7.65 -12.04 -11.86
C ASN A 181 7.55 -10.58 -11.41
N ASN A 182 8.66 -9.93 -11.09
CA ASN A 182 8.70 -8.51 -10.78
C ASN A 182 8.27 -7.66 -12.00
N PHE A 183 8.74 -8.02 -13.19
CA PHE A 183 8.34 -7.36 -14.43
C PHE A 183 6.85 -7.55 -14.74
N LEU A 184 6.33 -8.77 -14.59
CA LEU A 184 4.92 -9.09 -14.80
C LEU A 184 4.00 -8.34 -13.84
N PHE A 185 4.41 -8.17 -12.59
CA PHE A 185 3.70 -7.34 -11.62
C PHE A 185 3.62 -5.88 -12.10
N TYR A 186 4.77 -5.29 -12.46
CA TYR A 186 4.80 -3.95 -13.04
C TYR A 186 3.90 -3.86 -14.29
N TYR A 187 4.05 -4.79 -15.22
CA TYR A 187 3.31 -4.78 -16.50
C TYR A 187 1.80 -4.85 -16.26
N ALA A 188 1.35 -5.70 -15.35
CA ALA A 188 -0.06 -5.84 -15.00
C ALA A 188 -0.66 -4.53 -14.46
N PHE A 189 0.00 -3.92 -13.48
CA PHE A 189 -0.56 -2.77 -12.77
C PHE A 189 -0.24 -1.41 -13.41
N ASP A 190 0.82 -1.30 -14.17
CA ASP A 190 1.20 -0.04 -14.83
C ASP A 190 0.76 0.01 -16.29
N ARG A 191 0.92 -1.08 -17.05
CA ARG A 191 0.65 -1.12 -18.49
C ARG A 191 -0.77 -1.60 -18.81
N MET A 192 -1.26 -2.63 -18.11
CA MET A 192 -2.59 -3.19 -18.37
C MET A 192 -3.66 -2.53 -17.48
N ASN A 193 -3.30 -1.79 -16.44
CA ASN A 193 -4.20 -1.24 -15.42
C ASN A 193 -5.11 -2.31 -14.79
N GLU A 194 -4.56 -3.50 -14.57
CA GLU A 194 -5.31 -4.56 -13.92
C GLU A 194 -5.64 -4.17 -12.47
N ASP A 195 -6.78 -4.62 -12.04
CA ASP A 195 -7.22 -4.47 -10.66
C ASP A 195 -6.83 -5.71 -9.85
N PHE A 196 -6.73 -5.54 -8.55
CA PHE A 196 -6.50 -6.63 -7.61
C PHE A 196 -7.53 -6.60 -6.50
N GLY A 197 -7.61 -7.71 -5.76
CA GLY A 197 -8.58 -7.86 -4.69
C GLY A 197 -8.13 -7.22 -3.39
N TYR A 198 -9.10 -6.82 -2.59
CA TYR A 198 -8.90 -6.35 -1.22
C TYR A 198 -9.47 -7.35 -0.23
N ILE A 199 -8.92 -7.29 0.97
CA ILE A 199 -9.44 -7.98 2.14
C ILE A 199 -10.21 -6.97 2.98
N GLU A 200 -11.22 -7.43 3.69
CA GLU A 200 -12.00 -6.63 4.63
C GLU A 200 -11.11 -5.78 5.55
N PRO A 201 -11.56 -4.57 5.89
CA PRO A 201 -10.80 -3.68 6.76
C PRO A 201 -10.38 -4.37 8.06
N ARG A 202 -9.11 -4.27 8.38
CA ARG A 202 -8.50 -4.78 9.62
C ARG A 202 -7.57 -3.75 10.23
N GLU A 203 -7.17 -3.99 11.46
CA GLU A 203 -6.23 -3.11 12.15
C GLU A 203 -4.79 -3.38 11.72
N PHE A 204 -4.05 -2.29 11.55
CA PHE A 204 -2.62 -2.25 11.31
C PHE A 204 -1.96 -1.31 12.30
N THR A 205 -0.67 -1.50 12.51
CA THR A 205 0.15 -0.59 13.30
C THR A 205 1.24 0.03 12.44
N MET A 206 1.54 1.30 12.73
CA MET A 206 2.62 2.05 12.12
C MET A 206 3.46 2.67 13.24
N GLU A 207 4.76 2.42 13.23
CA GLU A 207 5.69 3.04 14.16
C GLU A 207 6.23 4.34 13.57
N LEU A 208 6.18 5.39 14.35
CA LEU A 208 6.71 6.71 14.03
C LEU A 208 7.85 7.07 14.98
N THR A 209 8.84 7.78 14.49
CA THR A 209 9.97 8.27 15.29
C THR A 209 9.84 9.76 15.53
N LYS A 210 10.05 10.20 16.78
CA LYS A 210 10.00 11.60 17.16
C LYS A 210 11.26 12.33 16.76
N THR A 211 11.10 13.45 16.07
CA THR A 211 12.20 14.36 15.72
C THR A 211 12.56 15.28 16.91
N LYS A 212 13.68 15.96 16.79
CA LYS A 212 14.11 16.97 17.80
C LYS A 212 13.14 18.13 17.94
N GLU A 213 12.38 18.41 16.88
CA GLU A 213 11.35 19.44 16.82
C GLU A 213 10.00 18.95 17.39
N GLY A 214 9.94 17.72 17.90
CA GLY A 214 8.75 17.12 18.49
C GLY A 214 7.68 16.71 17.47
N ARG A 215 8.05 16.50 16.21
CA ARG A 215 7.19 15.94 15.15
C ARG A 215 7.46 14.44 15.03
N TYR A 216 6.51 13.72 14.50
CA TYR A 216 6.59 12.27 14.33
C TYR A 216 6.67 11.91 12.85
N ILE A 217 7.74 11.23 12.46
CA ILE A 217 8.04 10.88 11.07
C ILE A 217 8.07 9.36 10.88
N LEU A 218 7.79 8.92 9.66
CA LEU A 218 7.93 7.53 9.25
C LEU A 218 9.34 7.29 8.70
N THR A 219 10.08 6.37 9.31
CA THR A 219 11.37 5.94 8.78
C THR A 219 11.18 4.99 7.60
N ASP A 220 12.20 4.83 6.77
CA ASP A 220 12.16 3.90 5.65
C ASP A 220 11.95 2.45 6.12
N GLU A 221 12.56 2.07 7.25
CA GLU A 221 12.41 0.75 7.87
C GLU A 221 10.96 0.52 8.34
N SER A 222 10.39 1.46 9.09
CA SER A 222 9.01 1.38 9.55
C SER A 222 8.01 1.37 8.38
N PHE A 223 8.30 2.11 7.30
CA PHE A 223 7.51 2.04 6.08
C PHE A 223 7.56 0.66 5.42
N LEU A 224 8.72 0.03 5.33
CA LEU A 224 8.86 -1.30 4.73
C LEU A 224 8.09 -2.36 5.52
N GLU A 225 8.12 -2.31 6.85
CA GLU A 225 7.32 -3.20 7.71
C GLU A 225 5.81 -2.92 7.56
N LEU A 226 5.39 -1.65 7.55
CA LEU A 226 4.01 -1.27 7.27
C LEU A 226 3.54 -1.82 5.91
N ARG A 227 4.31 -1.58 4.85
CA ARG A 227 3.99 -2.08 3.50
C ARG A 227 3.85 -3.59 3.48
N LYS A 228 4.76 -4.31 4.13
CA LYS A 228 4.73 -5.77 4.23
C LYS A 228 3.47 -6.26 4.95
N SER A 229 3.02 -5.56 5.99
CA SER A 229 1.80 -5.93 6.73
C SER A 229 0.52 -5.75 5.92
N ILE A 230 0.48 -4.77 5.01
CA ILE A 230 -0.70 -4.47 4.18
C ILE A 230 -0.86 -5.47 3.02
N PHE A 231 0.25 -6.01 2.48
CA PHE A 231 0.22 -7.05 1.46
C PHE A 231 0.08 -8.42 2.11
N VAL A 232 -1.13 -8.97 2.16
CA VAL A 232 -1.44 -10.21 2.90
C VAL A 232 -1.62 -11.39 1.97
N ASN A 233 -1.05 -12.53 2.34
CA ASN A 233 -1.14 -13.76 1.56
C ASN A 233 -2.49 -14.47 1.75
N GLU A 234 -3.56 -13.78 1.38
CA GLU A 234 -4.95 -14.24 1.43
C GLU A 234 -5.65 -13.97 0.08
N TYR A 235 -6.81 -14.58 -0.15
CA TYR A 235 -7.70 -14.23 -1.27
C TYR A 235 -8.56 -13.04 -0.89
N SER A 236 -8.97 -12.27 -1.88
CA SER A 236 -9.92 -11.17 -1.68
C SER A 236 -11.25 -11.65 -1.12
N SER A 237 -11.87 -10.80 -0.30
CA SER A 237 -13.24 -11.02 0.14
C SER A 237 -14.24 -10.77 -1.00
N ASN A 238 -15.38 -11.48 -0.98
CA ASN A 238 -16.40 -11.39 -2.03
C ASN A 238 -16.97 -9.97 -2.19
N ASP A 239 -16.90 -9.13 -1.16
CA ASP A 239 -17.36 -7.73 -1.21
C ASP A 239 -16.47 -6.82 -2.06
N ALA A 240 -15.20 -7.15 -2.24
CA ALA A 240 -14.29 -6.42 -3.12
C ALA A 240 -14.71 -6.55 -4.60
N ALA A 241 -15.27 -7.69 -4.98
CA ALA A 241 -15.77 -7.94 -6.33
C ALA A 241 -17.06 -7.16 -6.65
N THR A 242 -17.90 -6.88 -5.64
CA THR A 242 -19.20 -6.23 -5.82
C THR A 242 -19.07 -4.72 -6.09
N ARG A 243 -18.00 -4.08 -5.62
CA ARG A 243 -17.76 -2.65 -5.85
C ARG A 243 -17.32 -2.32 -7.28
N LYS A 244 -16.82 -3.29 -8.05
CA LYS A 244 -16.51 -3.12 -9.48
C LYS A 244 -17.74 -3.05 -10.39
N GLY A 245 -18.90 -3.57 -9.97
CA GLY A 245 -20.12 -3.64 -10.76
C GLY A 245 -20.81 -2.30 -11.01
N ASN A 246 -20.41 -1.21 -10.38
CA ASN A 246 -21.12 0.07 -10.43
C ASN A 246 -20.59 1.08 -11.46
N LYS A 247 -19.75 0.66 -12.39
CA LYS A 247 -19.24 1.50 -13.49
C LYS A 247 -19.66 1.04 -14.89
N THR A 248 -20.68 0.21 -15.00
CA THR A 248 -21.30 -0.08 -16.30
C THR A 248 -22.57 0.74 -16.44
N THR A 249 -22.44 1.83 -17.12
CA THR A 249 -23.40 2.55 -17.97
C THR A 249 -24.74 1.87 -18.14
N ASP A 250 -25.74 2.53 -17.58
CA ASP A 250 -27.11 2.48 -18.01
C ASP A 250 -27.20 2.87 -19.51
N SER A 251 -27.27 1.90 -20.38
CA SER A 251 -27.75 2.07 -21.73
C SER A 251 -28.94 1.14 -21.91
N GLY A 252 -30.11 1.72 -21.61
CA GLY A 252 -31.38 1.08 -21.84
C GLY A 252 -31.56 0.63 -23.30
N SER A 253 -31.86 -0.61 -23.47
CA SER A 253 -32.56 -1.10 -24.67
C SER A 253 -33.79 -1.85 -24.23
N LYS A 254 -34.91 -1.14 -24.35
CA LYS A 254 -36.21 -1.75 -24.35
C LYS A 254 -36.36 -2.60 -25.61
N SER A 255 -36.60 -3.88 -25.45
CA SER A 255 -37.20 -4.68 -26.52
C SER A 255 -38.56 -5.16 -26.07
N ASP A 256 -39.57 -4.57 -26.67
CA ASP A 256 -40.96 -4.98 -26.56
C ASP A 256 -41.16 -6.40 -27.11
N SER A 257 -41.78 -7.21 -26.29
CA SER A 257 -42.34 -8.48 -26.66
C SER A 257 -43.74 -8.27 -27.25
N SER A 258 -43.94 -8.62 -28.51
CA SER A 258 -45.27 -8.89 -29.03
C SER A 258 -45.34 -10.27 -29.64
N SER A 259 -46.12 -11.08 -28.99
CA SER A 259 -46.64 -12.36 -29.46
C SER A 259 -47.55 -12.19 -30.65
N SER A 260 -47.44 -13.04 -31.69
CA SER A 260 -48.60 -13.49 -32.44
C SER A 260 -48.35 -14.84 -33.10
N SER A 261 -49.21 -15.74 -32.77
CA SER A 261 -49.45 -17.06 -33.34
C SER A 261 -50.00 -16.96 -34.79
N SER A 262 -49.63 -17.88 -35.66
CA SER A 262 -50.54 -18.68 -36.44
C SER A 262 -49.86 -19.63 -37.41
N SER A 263 -50.23 -20.86 -37.31
CA SER A 263 -50.36 -21.95 -38.25
C SER A 263 -50.48 -21.58 -39.75
N ASP A 264 -49.79 -22.26 -40.65
CA ASP A 264 -50.43 -23.29 -41.50
C ASP A 264 -49.47 -23.88 -42.56
N LYS A 265 -49.55 -25.17 -42.66
CA LYS A 265 -49.47 -26.14 -43.73
C LYS A 265 -48.97 -25.77 -45.15
N SER A 266 -48.19 -26.67 -45.65
CA SER A 266 -48.29 -27.50 -46.86
C SER A 266 -47.21 -27.34 -47.93
N LYS A 267 -46.60 -28.48 -48.17
CA LYS A 267 -46.30 -29.16 -49.43
C LYS A 267 -45.72 -28.32 -50.59
N ILE A 268 -44.59 -28.64 -51.03
CA ILE A 268 -44.13 -29.61 -52.05
C ILE A 268 -42.63 -29.73 -51.94
#